data_5c02131a48b69b9622a793faf4c18232
#
_entry.id   5c02131a48b69b9622a793faf4c18232
#
_cell.length_a   1.000
_cell.length_b   1.000
_cell.length_c   1.000
_cell.angle_alpha   90.00
_cell.angle_beta   90.00
_cell.angle_gamma   90.00
#
_symmetry.space_group_name_H-M   'P 1'
#
loop_
_entity.id
_entity.type
_entity.pdbx_description
1 polymer ?
#
loop_
_entity_poly.entity_id
_entity_poly.type
_entity_poly.pdbx_seq_one_letter_code
_entity_poly.pdbx_strand_id
1 'polypeptide(L)'
;GSYFHGRTTANGETYNMYSHTAAHKTLPFNTKLRVCYNGCVDVRINDRGPYIGARELDLSYAAASQIGLTDPGVGHVQVTYL
;
A
#
# COMPACT_ATOMS: atom_id res chain seq x y z
N GLY A 1 6.68 1.82 -5.85
CA GLY A 1 6.83 2.11 -4.44
C GLY A 1 8.19 1.78 -3.91
N SER A 2 8.53 2.39 -2.82
CA SER A 2 9.80 2.15 -2.15
C SER A 2 9.60 1.13 -1.04
N TYR A 3 10.24 0.01 -1.17
CA TYR A 3 10.17 -1.02 -0.15
C TYR A 3 11.34 -0.87 0.82
N PHE A 4 11.42 0.30 1.48
CA PHE A 4 12.49 0.59 2.43
C PHE A 4 12.19 -0.09 3.77
N HIS A 5 12.45 -1.38 3.82
CA HIS A 5 12.26 -2.16 5.04
C HIS A 5 13.05 -1.56 6.19
N GLY A 6 12.39 -1.38 7.33
CA GLY A 6 13.01 -0.84 8.55
C GLY A 6 12.94 0.67 8.70
N ARG A 7 12.52 1.45 7.68
CA ARG A 7 12.36 2.89 7.83
C ARG A 7 11.13 3.21 8.69
N THR A 8 11.06 4.44 9.20
CA THR A 8 9.87 4.92 9.92
C THR A 8 8.83 5.43 8.94
N THR A 9 7.59 4.96 9.06
CA THR A 9 6.47 5.43 8.26
C THR A 9 5.94 6.76 8.81
N ALA A 10 5.02 7.40 8.06
CA ALA A 10 4.48 8.70 8.45
C ALA A 10 3.67 8.64 9.75
N ASN A 11 3.09 7.49 10.11
CA ASN A 11 2.38 7.36 11.38
C ASN A 11 3.29 6.94 12.54
N GLY A 12 4.61 6.85 12.33
CA GLY A 12 5.57 6.52 13.36
C GLY A 12 5.92 5.05 13.49
N GLU A 13 5.31 4.18 12.70
CA GLU A 13 5.62 2.75 12.73
C GLU A 13 6.93 2.45 12.01
N THR A 14 7.56 1.35 12.37
CA THR A 14 8.65 0.80 11.57
C THR A 14 8.05 0.08 10.36
N TYR A 15 8.45 0.48 9.16
CA TYR A 15 7.97 -0.17 7.94
C TYR A 15 8.43 -1.62 7.89
N ASN A 16 7.47 -2.52 7.72
CA ASN A 16 7.72 -3.94 7.51
C ASN A 16 7.18 -4.33 6.14
N MET A 17 8.07 -4.63 5.20
CA MET A 17 7.70 -5.00 3.84
C MET A 17 6.85 -6.26 3.75
N TYR A 18 6.84 -7.07 4.80
CA TYR A 18 6.07 -8.31 4.87
C TYR A 18 4.69 -8.14 5.51
N SER A 19 4.36 -6.97 5.99
CA SER A 19 3.02 -6.65 6.51
C SER A 19 2.13 -6.13 5.40
N HIS A 20 0.82 -6.26 5.57
CA HIS A 20 -0.16 -5.77 4.60
C HIS A 20 -0.54 -4.34 4.94
N THR A 21 0.22 -3.40 4.41
CA THR A 21 0.02 -1.96 4.63
C THR A 21 0.12 -1.21 3.31
N ALA A 22 -0.31 0.06 3.35
CA ALA A 22 -0.24 0.93 2.18
C ALA A 22 -0.06 2.39 2.59
N ALA A 23 0.45 3.18 1.65
CA ALA A 23 0.51 4.63 1.75
C ALA A 23 -0.61 5.25 0.92
N HIS A 24 -1.20 6.32 1.44
CA HIS A 24 -2.18 7.15 0.75
C HIS A 24 -1.97 8.61 1.16
N LYS A 25 -2.26 9.54 0.25
CA LYS A 25 -1.96 10.96 0.48
C LYS A 25 -2.79 11.57 1.61
N THR A 26 -4.04 11.15 1.76
CA THR A 26 -5.00 11.85 2.63
C THR A 26 -5.83 10.95 3.53
N LEU A 27 -6.01 9.67 3.21
CA LEU A 27 -6.84 8.79 4.04
C LEU A 27 -6.27 8.73 5.47
N PRO A 28 -7.15 8.75 6.48
CA PRO A 28 -6.70 8.63 7.86
C PRO A 28 -5.86 7.38 8.09
N PHE A 29 -4.86 7.48 8.95
CA PHE A 29 -4.10 6.31 9.37
C PHE A 29 -5.04 5.29 10.00
N ASN A 30 -4.70 4.02 9.80
CA ASN A 30 -5.49 2.85 10.22
C ASN A 30 -6.77 2.63 9.41
N THR A 31 -7.03 3.41 8.37
CA THR A 31 -8.08 3.10 7.40
C THR A 31 -7.78 1.74 6.78
N LYS A 32 -8.78 0.87 6.73
CA LYS A 32 -8.64 -0.46 6.14
C LYS A 32 -9.33 -0.49 4.79
N LEU A 33 -8.62 -1.01 3.81
CA LEU A 33 -9.08 -1.12 2.43
C LEU A 33 -8.91 -2.55 1.95
N ARG A 34 -9.86 -3.00 1.13
CA ARG A 34 -9.65 -4.19 0.31
C ARG A 34 -9.24 -3.75 -1.08
N VAL A 35 -8.09 -4.23 -1.53
CA VAL A 35 -7.49 -3.86 -2.81
C VAL A 35 -7.42 -5.10 -3.69
N CYS A 36 -7.98 -5.01 -4.89
CA CYS A 36 -8.04 -6.13 -5.82
C CYS A 36 -7.39 -5.77 -7.16
N TYR A 37 -6.60 -6.69 -7.69
CA TYR A 37 -6.00 -6.62 -9.01
C TYR A 37 -6.08 -8.01 -9.64
N ASN A 38 -5.07 -8.84 -9.46
CA ASN A 38 -5.11 -10.26 -9.83
C ASN A 38 -5.23 -11.08 -8.53
N GLY A 39 -6.34 -10.86 -7.84
CA GLY A 39 -6.58 -11.31 -6.47
C GLY A 39 -6.78 -10.11 -5.56
N CYS A 40 -7.14 -10.34 -4.30
CA CYS A 40 -7.45 -9.28 -3.35
C CYS A 40 -6.59 -9.39 -2.10
N VAL A 41 -6.36 -8.25 -1.45
CA VAL A 41 -5.65 -8.16 -0.17
C VAL A 41 -6.26 -7.04 0.66
N ASP A 42 -6.36 -7.23 1.96
CA ASP A 42 -6.77 -6.19 2.89
C ASP A 42 -5.53 -5.51 3.45
N VAL A 43 -5.51 -4.17 3.41
CA VAL A 43 -4.38 -3.37 3.85
C VAL A 43 -4.83 -2.30 4.83
N ARG A 44 -3.88 -1.83 5.64
CA ARG A 44 -4.08 -0.73 6.57
C ARG A 44 -3.20 0.44 6.14
N ILE A 45 -3.78 1.64 6.12
CA ILE A 45 -3.02 2.86 5.78
C ILE A 45 -2.15 3.24 6.97
N ASN A 46 -0.84 3.32 6.76
CA ASN A 46 0.12 3.71 7.80
C ASN A 46 1.17 4.71 7.32
N ASP A 47 1.07 5.17 6.08
CA ASP A 47 2.08 6.06 5.51
C ASP A 47 1.43 7.08 4.58
N ARG A 48 2.22 8.08 4.17
CA ARG A 48 1.81 9.13 3.25
C ARG A 48 2.56 9.00 1.92
N GLY A 49 1.88 9.38 0.86
CA GLY A 49 2.33 9.22 -0.51
C GLY A 49 1.35 8.33 -1.28
N PRO A 50 1.69 7.90 -2.48
CA PRO A 50 2.88 8.29 -3.26
C PRO A 50 2.76 9.70 -3.82
N TYR A 51 3.91 10.34 -4.08
CA TYR A 51 3.96 11.71 -4.61
C TYR A 51 4.53 11.74 -6.02
N ILE A 52 4.37 10.65 -6.77
CA ILE A 52 4.88 10.49 -8.13
C ILE A 52 3.69 10.34 -9.09
N GLY A 53 3.58 11.25 -10.05
CA GLY A 53 2.54 11.20 -11.08
C GLY A 53 1.13 11.19 -10.49
N ALA A 54 0.23 10.44 -11.11
CA ALA A 54 -1.17 10.33 -10.71
C ALA A 54 -1.43 9.14 -9.76
N ARG A 55 -0.39 8.54 -9.21
CA ARG A 55 -0.55 7.40 -8.31
C ARG A 55 -1.24 7.84 -7.02
N GLU A 56 -2.19 7.04 -6.56
CA GLU A 56 -3.00 7.35 -5.38
C GLU A 56 -2.74 6.42 -4.21
N LEU A 57 -2.26 5.20 -4.47
CA LEU A 57 -2.05 4.18 -3.45
C LEU A 57 -0.72 3.48 -3.70
N ASP A 58 0.05 3.25 -2.63
CA ASP A 58 1.32 2.56 -2.71
C ASP A 58 1.31 1.40 -1.71
N LEU A 59 1.27 0.17 -2.24
CA LEU A 59 1.16 -1.03 -1.42
C LEU A 59 2.52 -1.45 -0.88
N SER A 60 2.52 -2.09 0.29
CA SER A 60 3.69 -2.80 0.78
C SER A 60 4.07 -3.92 -0.21
N TYR A 61 5.31 -4.41 -0.11
CA TYR A 61 5.76 -5.51 -0.97
C TYR A 61 4.86 -6.74 -0.83
N ALA A 62 4.55 -7.15 0.40
CA ALA A 62 3.73 -8.33 0.64
C ALA A 62 2.32 -8.17 0.07
N ALA A 63 1.71 -6.99 0.23
CA ALA A 63 0.39 -6.72 -0.32
C ALA A 63 0.40 -6.75 -1.85
N ALA A 64 1.36 -6.06 -2.47
CA ALA A 64 1.49 -6.05 -3.93
C ALA A 64 1.76 -7.45 -4.48
N SER A 65 2.59 -8.22 -3.80
CA SER A 65 2.90 -9.61 -4.19
C SER A 65 1.65 -10.48 -4.17
N GLN A 66 0.83 -10.34 -3.14
CA GLN A 66 -0.37 -11.18 -2.99
C GLN A 66 -1.37 -10.98 -4.11
N ILE A 67 -1.46 -9.79 -4.68
CA ILE A 67 -2.41 -9.50 -5.75
C ILE A 67 -1.77 -9.46 -7.15
N GLY A 68 -0.52 -9.92 -7.26
CA GLY A 68 0.16 -10.05 -8.55
C GLY A 68 0.61 -8.72 -9.15
N LEU A 69 0.89 -7.71 -8.33
CA LEU A 69 1.22 -6.38 -8.80
C LEU A 69 2.72 -6.05 -8.76
N THR A 70 3.55 -6.91 -8.16
CA THR A 70 4.99 -6.64 -8.05
C THR A 70 5.70 -6.64 -9.40
N ASP A 71 5.34 -7.54 -10.30
CA ASP A 71 5.99 -7.65 -11.60
C ASP A 71 5.68 -6.45 -12.50
N PRO A 72 4.39 -6.07 -12.74
CA PRO A 72 4.14 -4.82 -13.44
C PRO A 72 4.53 -3.59 -12.62
N GLY A 73 4.56 -3.67 -11.29
CA GLY A 73 4.92 -2.57 -10.40
C GLY A 73 3.81 -1.56 -10.17
N VAL A 74 3.05 -1.20 -11.20
CA VAL A 74 1.90 -0.30 -11.13
C VAL A 74 0.75 -0.86 -11.95
N GLY A 75 -0.47 -0.52 -11.54
CA GLY A 75 -1.67 -0.98 -12.23
C GLY A 75 -2.92 -0.31 -11.68
N HIS A 76 -4.02 -0.47 -12.37
CA HIS A 76 -5.32 0.00 -11.91
C HIS A 76 -5.94 -1.05 -11.01
N VAL A 77 -6.19 -0.69 -9.77
CA VAL A 77 -6.76 -1.60 -8.78
C VAL A 77 -8.17 -1.16 -8.41
N GLN A 78 -8.96 -2.12 -7.92
CA GLN A 78 -10.25 -1.83 -7.32
C GLN A 78 -10.07 -1.72 -5.81
N VAL A 79 -10.63 -0.67 -5.21
CA VAL A 79 -10.50 -0.40 -3.78
C VAL A 79 -11.88 -0.36 -3.15
N THR A 80 -12.05 -1.09 -2.06
CA THR A 80 -13.27 -1.10 -1.26
C THR A 80 -12.91 -0.71 0.17
N TYR A 81 -13.64 0.22 0.75
CA TYR A 81 -13.49 0.58 2.15
C TYR A 81 -14.09 -0.52 3.03
N LEU A 82 -13.34 -0.94 4.02
CA LEU A 82 -13.79 -1.96 4.97
C LEU A 82 -14.39 -1.35 6.23
#